data_00f72be2acc8453aae2e894053a2bb95
#
_entry.id   00f72be2acc8453aae2e894053a2bb95
#
_cell.length_a   1.000
_cell.length_b   1.000
_cell.length_c   1.000
_cell.angle_alpha   90.00
_cell.angle_beta   90.00
_cell.angle_gamma   90.00
#
_symmetry.space_group_name_H-M   'P 1'
#
loop_
_entity.id
_entity.type
_entity.pdbx_description
1 polymer ?
#
loop_
_entity_poly.entity_id
_entity_poly.type
_entity_poly.pdbx_seq_one_letter_code
_entity_poly.pdbx_strand_id
1 'polypeptide(L)'
;MVASGLCHSDDHMTTGDLPPGLLPMAGGHEGAGIVSAVGPHTPGWEVGDHVVLSFLPGCGRCRWCASGMQNLCDLGANVLTGCRTDGSFRMSIDGQPIGQGAGISTFCEDTVVDVASCVKVDPDLPLDKACLVGCGVGTGWGSAVNAAEARPGQTIIIMGIGGIGINAVQGASHAGATHVIAVDPVEFKRETASSLGATHTFATMDDAAEFARSVTNGQGADAAIVTTGVLKTEHVAQAFSAIRKAGTVVVTAVGNVEEEVRVPAFELTFFQKRIQGALFGASSPSRDIPWMLQLYQSGQLRLDELITTTYKLDDINQGYADMHAGKNMRGVIVY
;
A
#
# COMPACT_ATOMS: atom_id res chain seq x y z
N MET A 1 15.04 -3.21 -14.62
CA MET A 1 13.77 -2.59 -14.19
C MET A 1 13.26 -1.68 -15.28
N VAL A 2 11.94 -1.40 -15.34
CA VAL A 2 11.34 -0.41 -16.25
C VAL A 2 10.84 0.78 -15.45
N ALA A 3 10.22 0.54 -14.29
CA ALA A 3 9.77 1.61 -13.41
C ALA A 3 9.72 1.18 -11.95
N SER A 4 9.80 2.18 -11.05
CA SER A 4 9.70 2.00 -9.61
C SER A 4 8.97 3.17 -8.95
N GLY A 5 7.93 2.88 -8.15
CA GLY A 5 7.20 3.88 -7.39
C GLY A 5 7.97 4.35 -6.15
N LEU A 6 7.87 5.64 -5.84
CA LEU A 6 8.34 6.20 -4.57
C LEU A 6 7.29 6.00 -3.48
N CYS A 7 7.66 5.45 -2.35
CA CYS A 7 6.76 5.15 -1.24
C CYS A 7 7.35 5.59 0.11
N HIS A 8 6.49 6.04 1.02
CA HIS A 8 6.89 6.39 2.38
C HIS A 8 7.51 5.22 3.16
N SER A 9 7.25 3.97 2.77
CA SER A 9 7.85 2.83 3.47
C SER A 9 9.37 2.77 3.31
N ASP A 10 9.92 3.19 2.15
CA ASP A 10 11.37 3.33 1.99
C ASP A 10 11.89 4.53 2.80
N ASP A 11 11.13 5.63 2.84
CA ASP A 11 11.45 6.81 3.63
C ASP A 11 11.49 6.50 5.14
N HIS A 12 10.53 5.73 5.65
CA HIS A 12 10.53 5.27 7.05
C HIS A 12 11.80 4.50 7.45
N MET A 13 12.46 3.82 6.50
CA MET A 13 13.76 3.19 6.76
C MET A 13 14.89 4.22 6.85
N THR A 14 14.79 5.35 6.16
CA THR A 14 15.79 6.43 6.22
C THR A 14 15.59 7.35 7.43
N THR A 15 14.35 7.55 7.87
CA THR A 15 14.01 8.36 9.06
C THR A 15 14.16 7.58 10.37
N GLY A 16 14.24 6.24 10.31
CA GLY A 16 14.37 5.37 11.48
C GLY A 16 13.04 4.95 12.11
N ASP A 17 11.89 5.31 11.53
CA ASP A 17 10.57 4.81 11.96
C ASP A 17 10.48 3.29 11.79
N LEU A 18 11.07 2.75 10.71
CA LEU A 18 11.27 1.32 10.47
C LEU A 18 12.77 1.04 10.44
N PRO A 19 13.35 0.46 11.49
CA PRO A 19 14.78 0.19 11.51
C PRO A 19 15.16 -0.92 10.51
N PRO A 20 16.07 -0.64 9.54
CA PRO A 20 16.54 -1.66 8.61
C PRO A 20 17.43 -2.68 9.35
N GLY A 21 17.38 -3.94 8.92
CA GLY A 21 18.17 -4.99 9.56
C GLY A 21 19.67 -4.93 9.25
N LEU A 22 20.04 -4.48 8.05
CA LEU A 22 21.42 -4.31 7.60
C LEU A 22 21.57 -3.03 6.79
N LEU A 23 22.54 -2.21 7.17
CA LEU A 23 22.97 -1.05 6.39
C LEU A 23 24.42 -1.25 5.88
N PRO A 24 24.76 -0.75 4.67
CA PRO A 24 23.85 -0.08 3.74
C PRO A 24 22.80 -1.02 3.16
N MET A 25 21.69 -0.46 2.65
CA MET A 25 20.62 -1.20 2.03
C MET A 25 20.23 -0.54 0.70
N ALA A 26 20.07 -1.35 -0.36
CA ALA A 26 19.46 -0.89 -1.60
C ALA A 26 17.94 -0.81 -1.42
N GLY A 27 17.34 0.36 -1.61
CA GLY A 27 15.92 0.63 -1.39
C GLY A 27 15.02 0.26 -2.56
N GLY A 28 13.76 0.66 -2.42
CA GLY A 28 12.70 0.45 -3.41
C GLY A 28 11.96 -0.88 -3.27
N HIS A 29 10.63 -0.81 -3.24
CA HIS A 29 9.78 -2.00 -3.08
C HIS A 29 8.51 -1.98 -3.96
N GLU A 30 8.37 -1.00 -4.83
CA GLU A 30 7.31 -0.93 -5.83
C GLU A 30 7.95 -0.96 -7.22
N GLY A 31 7.99 -2.10 -7.87
CA GLY A 31 8.66 -2.16 -9.16
C GLY A 31 7.98 -3.04 -10.18
N ALA A 32 8.20 -2.67 -11.45
CA ALA A 32 7.87 -3.51 -12.60
C ALA A 32 9.05 -3.53 -13.58
N GLY A 33 9.19 -4.63 -14.27
CA GLY A 33 10.32 -4.84 -15.16
C GLY A 33 10.12 -5.99 -16.14
N ILE A 34 11.19 -6.30 -16.85
CA ILE A 34 11.24 -7.42 -17.82
C ILE A 34 12.30 -8.39 -17.35
N VAL A 35 11.97 -9.66 -17.34
CA VAL A 35 12.89 -10.73 -16.94
C VAL A 35 14.06 -10.80 -17.92
N SER A 36 15.28 -10.52 -17.46
CA SER A 36 16.51 -10.58 -18.27
C SER A 36 17.26 -11.90 -18.12
N ALA A 37 17.08 -12.61 -17.01
CA ALA A 37 17.64 -13.93 -16.76
C ALA A 37 16.77 -14.73 -15.81
N VAL A 38 16.80 -16.06 -15.95
CA VAL A 38 16.05 -17.00 -15.09
C VAL A 38 17.04 -17.94 -14.41
N GLY A 39 16.95 -18.08 -13.09
CA GLY A 39 17.77 -18.99 -12.31
C GLY A 39 17.40 -20.47 -12.57
N PRO A 40 18.27 -21.41 -12.13
CA PRO A 40 17.98 -22.82 -12.29
C PRO A 40 16.73 -23.22 -11.47
N HIS A 41 16.00 -24.21 -11.98
CA HIS A 41 14.80 -24.77 -11.32
C HIS A 41 13.68 -23.76 -11.06
N THR A 42 13.49 -22.80 -11.97
CA THR A 42 12.43 -21.78 -11.89
C THR A 42 11.40 -22.00 -13.03
N PRO A 43 10.54 -23.01 -12.92
CA PRO A 43 9.57 -23.31 -13.98
C PRO A 43 8.52 -22.20 -14.13
N GLY A 44 8.04 -22.01 -15.36
CA GLY A 44 6.97 -21.04 -15.65
C GLY A 44 7.47 -19.61 -15.90
N TRP A 45 8.80 -19.38 -15.90
CA TRP A 45 9.41 -18.08 -16.19
C TRP A 45 10.37 -18.17 -17.38
N GLU A 46 10.34 -17.15 -18.23
CA GLU A 46 11.18 -17.02 -19.40
C GLU A 46 11.78 -15.60 -19.47
N VAL A 47 12.92 -15.47 -20.17
CA VAL A 47 13.48 -14.16 -20.53
C VAL A 47 12.47 -13.44 -21.43
N GLY A 48 12.19 -12.18 -21.15
CA GLY A 48 11.19 -11.37 -21.82
C GLY A 48 9.82 -11.32 -21.12
N ASP A 49 9.57 -12.15 -20.09
CA ASP A 49 8.34 -12.04 -19.30
C ASP A 49 8.25 -10.68 -18.60
N HIS A 50 7.08 -10.05 -18.66
CA HIS A 50 6.77 -8.85 -17.90
C HIS A 50 6.36 -9.21 -16.47
N VAL A 51 6.87 -8.45 -15.50
CA VAL A 51 6.71 -8.75 -14.08
C VAL A 51 6.42 -7.50 -13.27
N VAL A 52 5.48 -7.62 -12.34
CA VAL A 52 5.34 -6.72 -11.19
C VAL A 52 5.95 -7.41 -9.99
N LEU A 53 6.79 -6.70 -9.25
CA LEU A 53 7.42 -7.20 -8.03
C LEU A 53 6.54 -6.90 -6.82
N SER A 54 6.33 -7.92 -5.99
CA SER A 54 5.66 -7.79 -4.71
C SER A 54 6.67 -7.81 -3.57
N PHE A 55 6.64 -6.81 -2.71
CA PHE A 55 7.46 -6.77 -1.49
C PHE A 55 7.10 -7.88 -0.49
N LEU A 56 5.93 -8.51 -0.66
CA LEU A 56 5.50 -9.66 0.11
C LEU A 56 5.54 -10.90 -0.78
N PRO A 57 6.46 -11.83 -0.51
CA PRO A 57 6.54 -13.08 -1.27
C PRO A 57 5.34 -13.96 -1.00
N GLY A 58 4.93 -14.74 -1.99
CA GLY A 58 3.83 -15.71 -1.90
C GLY A 58 4.30 -17.12 -2.25
N CYS A 59 4.66 -17.97 -1.26
CA CYS A 59 5.16 -19.32 -1.54
C CYS A 59 4.06 -20.32 -2.00
N GLY A 60 2.78 -19.98 -1.85
CA GLY A 60 1.64 -20.81 -2.21
C GLY A 60 1.36 -22.02 -1.31
N ARG A 61 2.24 -22.36 -0.36
CA ARG A 61 2.19 -23.64 0.40
C ARG A 61 2.20 -23.52 1.93
N CYS A 62 2.62 -22.38 2.51
CA CYS A 62 2.54 -22.20 3.96
C CYS A 62 1.08 -22.03 4.40
N ARG A 63 0.83 -22.13 5.71
CA ARG A 63 -0.54 -22.03 6.25
C ARG A 63 -1.26 -20.73 5.82
N TRP A 64 -0.53 -19.65 5.76
CA TRP A 64 -1.09 -18.34 5.40
C TRP A 64 -1.49 -18.28 3.93
N CYS A 65 -0.59 -18.71 3.05
CA CYS A 65 -0.92 -18.81 1.62
C CYS A 65 -2.10 -19.75 1.37
N ALA A 66 -2.12 -20.92 2.03
CA ALA A 66 -3.19 -21.90 1.89
C ALA A 66 -4.55 -21.41 2.43
N SER A 67 -4.55 -20.45 3.36
CA SER A 67 -5.78 -19.84 3.91
C SER A 67 -6.19 -18.53 3.21
N GLY A 68 -5.52 -18.16 2.10
CA GLY A 68 -5.83 -16.93 1.35
C GLY A 68 -5.21 -15.65 1.91
N MET A 69 -4.36 -15.76 2.94
CA MET A 69 -3.63 -14.64 3.56
C MET A 69 -2.17 -14.60 3.07
N GLN A 70 -1.98 -14.55 1.76
CA GLN A 70 -0.65 -14.61 1.15
C GLN A 70 0.26 -13.44 1.57
N ASN A 71 -0.33 -12.29 1.91
CA ASN A 71 0.37 -11.14 2.48
C ASN A 71 1.10 -11.44 3.82
N LEU A 72 0.77 -12.54 4.48
CA LEU A 72 1.40 -13.01 5.72
C LEU A 72 2.30 -14.25 5.50
N CYS A 73 2.72 -14.50 4.27
CA CYS A 73 3.56 -15.65 3.92
C CYS A 73 4.82 -15.73 4.78
N ASP A 74 5.18 -16.94 5.23
CA ASP A 74 6.36 -17.18 6.08
C ASP A 74 7.67 -16.73 5.42
N LEU A 75 7.76 -16.70 4.08
CA LEU A 75 8.90 -16.17 3.36
C LEU A 75 9.10 -14.65 3.56
N GLY A 76 8.06 -13.94 3.99
CA GLY A 76 8.12 -12.51 4.30
C GLY A 76 8.79 -12.17 5.63
N ALA A 77 9.20 -13.15 6.44
CA ALA A 77 9.79 -12.91 7.76
C ALA A 77 11.04 -12.00 7.74
N ASN A 78 11.79 -11.99 6.63
CA ASN A 78 13.03 -11.23 6.47
C ASN A 78 12.87 -9.95 5.63
N VAL A 79 11.65 -9.50 5.35
CA VAL A 79 11.38 -8.32 4.49
C VAL A 79 12.10 -7.06 4.99
N LEU A 80 12.12 -6.84 6.31
CA LEU A 80 12.79 -5.68 6.91
C LEU A 80 14.31 -5.87 7.06
N THR A 81 14.80 -7.11 7.16
CA THR A 81 16.25 -7.37 7.27
C THR A 81 16.94 -7.31 5.91
N GLY A 82 16.21 -7.50 4.82
CA GLY A 82 16.76 -7.50 3.47
C GLY A 82 17.66 -8.69 3.17
N CYS A 83 17.58 -9.77 3.94
CA CYS A 83 18.29 -11.02 3.67
C CYS A 83 17.36 -12.07 3.03
N ARG A 84 17.96 -13.10 2.48
CA ARG A 84 17.25 -14.30 1.97
C ARG A 84 16.69 -15.11 3.14
N THR A 85 15.82 -16.06 2.85
CA THR A 85 15.23 -16.97 3.86
C THR A 85 16.29 -17.82 4.58
N ASP A 86 17.45 -18.05 3.96
CA ASP A 86 18.61 -18.74 4.57
C ASP A 86 19.54 -17.80 5.35
N GLY A 87 19.19 -16.51 5.48
CA GLY A 87 20.00 -15.50 6.17
C GLY A 87 21.15 -14.91 5.33
N SER A 88 21.37 -15.36 4.10
CA SER A 88 22.39 -14.82 3.21
C SER A 88 21.90 -13.56 2.47
N PHE A 89 22.84 -12.82 1.87
CA PHE A 89 22.54 -11.61 1.08
C PHE A 89 22.86 -11.84 -0.39
N ARG A 90 22.06 -11.24 -1.28
CA ARG A 90 22.28 -11.31 -2.74
C ARG A 90 23.15 -10.17 -3.26
N MET A 91 23.09 -9.03 -2.59
CA MET A 91 23.74 -7.81 -3.03
C MET A 91 25.00 -7.54 -2.21
N SER A 92 26.00 -6.91 -2.83
CA SER A 92 27.24 -6.51 -2.15
C SER A 92 27.82 -5.25 -2.76
N ILE A 93 28.56 -4.48 -1.96
CA ILE A 93 29.42 -3.38 -2.38
C ILE A 93 30.82 -3.72 -1.93
N ASP A 94 31.79 -3.72 -2.85
CA ASP A 94 33.20 -4.08 -2.59
C ASP A 94 33.37 -5.43 -1.85
N GLY A 95 32.50 -6.39 -2.20
CA GLY A 95 32.49 -7.72 -1.60
C GLY A 95 31.86 -7.80 -0.20
N GLN A 96 31.40 -6.69 0.36
CA GLN A 96 30.68 -6.67 1.63
C GLN A 96 29.17 -6.78 1.37
N PRO A 97 28.43 -7.64 2.08
CA PRO A 97 27.01 -7.79 1.91
C PRO A 97 26.25 -6.51 2.27
N ILE A 98 25.22 -6.20 1.50
CA ILE A 98 24.27 -5.12 1.78
C ILE A 98 22.84 -5.65 1.84
N GLY A 99 21.97 -4.94 2.55
CA GLY A 99 20.54 -5.26 2.62
C GLY A 99 19.85 -5.07 1.26
N GLN A 100 18.94 -5.97 0.94
CA GLN A 100 18.05 -5.85 -0.21
C GLN A 100 16.66 -5.43 0.28
N GLY A 101 16.28 -4.15 0.07
CA GLY A 101 15.03 -3.57 0.57
C GLY A 101 13.81 -4.40 0.15
N ALA A 102 13.04 -4.81 1.16
CA ALA A 102 11.90 -5.72 1.00
C ALA A 102 12.22 -7.01 0.23
N GLY A 103 13.49 -7.43 0.17
CA GLY A 103 13.95 -8.59 -0.59
C GLY A 103 13.91 -8.44 -2.11
N ILE A 104 13.59 -7.25 -2.62
CA ILE A 104 13.44 -6.99 -4.06
C ILE A 104 14.27 -5.80 -4.57
N SER A 105 14.49 -4.76 -3.79
CA SER A 105 15.28 -3.56 -4.15
C SER A 105 15.01 -3.06 -5.56
N THR A 106 14.02 -2.21 -5.72
CA THR A 106 13.62 -1.74 -7.06
C THR A 106 14.28 -0.43 -7.48
N PHE A 107 15.08 0.23 -6.61
CA PHE A 107 15.86 1.41 -6.96
C PHE A 107 17.23 1.01 -7.54
N CYS A 108 17.19 0.25 -8.62
CA CYS A 108 18.35 -0.19 -9.39
C CYS A 108 17.91 -0.60 -10.80
N GLU A 109 18.83 -0.57 -11.75
CA GLU A 109 18.56 -0.99 -13.13
C GLU A 109 18.24 -2.49 -13.23
N ASP A 110 18.97 -3.30 -12.47
CA ASP A 110 18.79 -4.76 -12.39
C ASP A 110 18.71 -5.23 -10.93
N THR A 111 17.84 -6.19 -10.67
CA THR A 111 17.71 -6.84 -9.35
C THR A 111 17.55 -8.34 -9.51
N VAL A 112 18.02 -9.10 -8.53
CA VAL A 112 17.80 -10.55 -8.44
C VAL A 112 16.84 -10.81 -7.30
N VAL A 113 15.69 -11.38 -7.61
CA VAL A 113 14.61 -11.59 -6.65
C VAL A 113 14.19 -13.05 -6.55
N ASP A 114 13.55 -13.41 -5.44
CA ASP A 114 12.89 -14.72 -5.33
C ASP A 114 11.65 -14.74 -6.21
N VAL A 115 11.42 -15.86 -6.91
CA VAL A 115 10.24 -16.04 -7.77
C VAL A 115 8.93 -15.88 -7.01
N ALA A 116 8.92 -16.14 -5.71
CA ALA A 116 7.75 -15.92 -4.85
C ALA A 116 7.34 -14.43 -4.71
N SER A 117 8.24 -13.51 -5.06
CA SER A 117 7.98 -12.06 -5.12
C SER A 117 7.64 -11.58 -6.53
N CYS A 118 7.58 -12.47 -7.52
CA CYS A 118 7.32 -12.13 -8.91
C CYS A 118 5.87 -12.44 -9.29
N VAL A 119 5.18 -11.49 -9.88
CA VAL A 119 3.85 -11.67 -10.46
C VAL A 119 3.94 -11.38 -11.95
N LYS A 120 3.75 -12.43 -12.77
CA LYS A 120 3.74 -12.30 -14.24
C LYS A 120 2.51 -11.50 -14.66
N VAL A 121 2.70 -10.56 -15.57
CA VAL A 121 1.65 -9.67 -16.06
C VAL A 121 1.62 -9.66 -17.59
N ASP A 122 0.52 -9.19 -18.16
CA ASP A 122 0.33 -9.06 -19.59
C ASP A 122 1.41 -8.13 -20.18
N PRO A 123 2.11 -8.54 -21.26
CA PRO A 123 3.14 -7.73 -21.90
C PRO A 123 2.63 -6.40 -22.49
N ASP A 124 1.34 -6.29 -22.76
CA ASP A 124 0.75 -5.06 -23.29
C ASP A 124 0.47 -4.01 -22.21
N LEU A 125 0.66 -4.33 -20.92
CA LEU A 125 0.46 -3.40 -19.82
C LEU A 125 1.61 -2.39 -19.73
N PRO A 126 1.32 -1.08 -19.52
CA PRO A 126 2.34 -0.07 -19.27
C PRO A 126 2.97 -0.31 -17.88
N LEU A 127 4.24 -0.72 -17.87
CA LEU A 127 4.95 -1.12 -16.65
C LEU A 127 5.20 0.06 -15.71
N ASP A 128 5.25 1.28 -16.22
CA ASP A 128 5.35 2.52 -15.44
C ASP A 128 4.08 2.82 -14.61
N LYS A 129 2.93 2.25 -14.98
CA LYS A 129 1.69 2.28 -14.20
C LYS A 129 1.57 1.03 -13.33
N ALA A 130 1.87 -0.13 -13.92
CA ALA A 130 1.74 -1.42 -13.25
C ALA A 130 2.62 -1.55 -12.00
N CYS A 131 3.79 -0.87 -11.94
CA CYS A 131 4.68 -0.90 -10.77
C CYS A 131 3.97 -0.49 -9.47
N LEU A 132 3.02 0.44 -9.53
CA LEU A 132 2.30 0.95 -8.35
C LEU A 132 1.39 -0.11 -7.70
N VAL A 133 0.99 -1.13 -8.47
CA VAL A 133 0.10 -2.19 -7.95
C VAL A 133 0.85 -3.14 -7.01
N GLY A 134 2.18 -3.15 -7.09
CA GLY A 134 3.05 -3.94 -6.21
C GLY A 134 2.98 -3.54 -4.72
N CYS A 135 2.59 -2.29 -4.40
CA CYS A 135 2.42 -1.84 -3.01
C CYS A 135 1.25 -0.88 -2.83
N GLY A 136 1.41 0.43 -3.15
CA GLY A 136 0.48 1.48 -2.71
C GLY A 136 -0.95 1.30 -3.22
N VAL A 137 -1.11 0.88 -4.47
CA VAL A 137 -2.44 0.61 -5.06
C VAL A 137 -3.10 -0.58 -4.37
N GLY A 138 -2.39 -1.72 -4.29
CA GLY A 138 -2.90 -2.94 -3.63
C GLY A 138 -3.23 -2.72 -2.16
N THR A 139 -2.38 -1.94 -1.48
CA THR A 139 -2.58 -1.59 -0.07
C THR A 139 -3.84 -0.76 0.14
N GLY A 140 -4.04 0.29 -0.65
CA GLY A 140 -5.20 1.17 -0.50
C GLY A 140 -6.50 0.48 -0.90
N TRP A 141 -6.53 -0.08 -2.10
CA TRP A 141 -7.71 -0.82 -2.59
C TRP A 141 -8.12 -1.94 -1.64
N GLY A 142 -7.17 -2.78 -1.25
CA GLY A 142 -7.43 -3.89 -0.35
C GLY A 142 -7.87 -3.45 1.05
N SER A 143 -7.40 -2.30 1.55
CA SER A 143 -7.86 -1.75 2.82
C SER A 143 -9.36 -1.46 2.81
N ALA A 144 -9.90 -1.00 1.67
CA ALA A 144 -11.34 -0.77 1.52
C ALA A 144 -12.10 -2.07 1.25
N VAL A 145 -11.65 -2.88 0.29
CA VAL A 145 -12.41 -4.03 -0.23
C VAL A 145 -12.25 -5.27 0.67
N ASN A 146 -11.02 -5.56 1.10
CA ASN A 146 -10.73 -6.78 1.87
C ASN A 146 -10.81 -6.55 3.39
N ALA A 147 -10.16 -5.49 3.90
CA ALA A 147 -10.04 -5.27 5.35
C ALA A 147 -11.25 -4.56 5.95
N ALA A 148 -11.75 -3.49 5.32
CA ALA A 148 -12.97 -2.81 5.73
C ALA A 148 -14.25 -3.53 5.25
N GLU A 149 -14.13 -4.45 4.30
CA GLU A 149 -15.26 -5.13 3.65
C GLU A 149 -16.32 -4.15 3.16
N ALA A 150 -15.88 -3.09 2.47
CA ALA A 150 -16.78 -2.07 1.93
C ALA A 150 -17.88 -2.69 1.05
N ARG A 151 -19.11 -2.23 1.22
CA ARG A 151 -20.31 -2.78 0.56
C ARG A 151 -21.28 -1.67 0.13
N PRO A 152 -22.19 -1.95 -0.80
CA PRO A 152 -23.24 -1.02 -1.15
C PRO A 152 -24.04 -0.55 0.06
N GLY A 153 -24.34 0.75 0.12
CA GLY A 153 -25.11 1.37 1.19
C GLY A 153 -24.27 1.88 2.38
N GLN A 154 -22.99 1.53 2.47
CA GLN A 154 -22.15 1.92 3.59
C GLN A 154 -21.57 3.33 3.49
N THR A 155 -21.17 3.86 4.65
CA THR A 155 -20.42 5.10 4.83
C THR A 155 -19.01 4.76 5.25
N ILE A 156 -18.01 5.09 4.42
CA ILE A 156 -16.59 4.78 4.64
C ILE A 156 -15.81 6.09 4.73
N ILE A 157 -15.04 6.29 5.81
CA ILE A 157 -14.10 7.40 5.96
C ILE A 157 -12.70 6.92 5.60
N ILE A 158 -11.98 7.68 4.78
CA ILE A 158 -10.57 7.46 4.46
C ILE A 158 -9.78 8.66 4.99
N MET A 159 -8.93 8.43 5.98
CA MET A 159 -8.11 9.44 6.65
C MET A 159 -6.70 9.44 6.11
N GLY A 160 -6.33 10.52 5.41
CA GLY A 160 -5.05 10.68 4.72
C GLY A 160 -5.13 10.26 3.25
N ILE A 161 -5.12 11.23 2.34
CA ILE A 161 -5.23 11.01 0.89
C ILE A 161 -3.84 11.14 0.25
N GLY A 162 -3.00 10.18 0.56
CA GLY A 162 -1.73 9.93 -0.13
C GLY A 162 -1.89 8.79 -1.14
N GLY A 163 -0.77 8.21 -1.57
CA GLY A 163 -0.76 7.11 -2.56
C GLY A 163 -1.56 5.87 -2.13
N ILE A 164 -1.70 5.61 -0.83
CA ILE A 164 -2.54 4.54 -0.30
C ILE A 164 -4.00 5.00 -0.23
N GLY A 165 -4.26 6.14 0.42
CA GLY A 165 -5.62 6.62 0.69
C GLY A 165 -6.44 6.88 -0.58
N ILE A 166 -5.82 7.40 -1.65
CA ILE A 166 -6.48 7.62 -2.91
C ILE A 166 -6.98 6.30 -3.54
N ASN A 167 -6.25 5.20 -3.36
CA ASN A 167 -6.67 3.89 -3.83
C ASN A 167 -7.70 3.23 -2.90
N ALA A 168 -7.70 3.56 -1.60
CA ALA A 168 -8.81 3.20 -0.71
C ALA A 168 -10.11 3.91 -1.11
N VAL A 169 -10.03 5.17 -1.57
CA VAL A 169 -11.19 5.89 -2.15
C VAL A 169 -11.72 5.16 -3.38
N GLN A 170 -10.86 4.80 -4.34
CA GLN A 170 -11.26 4.04 -5.52
C GLN A 170 -11.88 2.69 -5.15
N GLY A 171 -11.26 1.96 -4.22
CA GLY A 171 -11.78 0.67 -3.74
C GLY A 171 -13.14 0.76 -3.06
N ALA A 172 -13.34 1.74 -2.18
CA ALA A 172 -14.62 1.98 -1.50
C ALA A 172 -15.73 2.38 -2.48
N SER A 173 -15.40 3.25 -3.45
CA SER A 173 -16.32 3.65 -4.52
C SER A 173 -16.71 2.48 -5.41
N HIS A 174 -15.73 1.69 -5.87
CA HIS A 174 -15.97 0.49 -6.67
C HIS A 174 -16.83 -0.55 -5.92
N ALA A 175 -16.64 -0.72 -4.62
CA ALA A 175 -17.44 -1.61 -3.79
C ALA A 175 -18.89 -1.12 -3.59
N GLY A 176 -19.22 0.09 -4.07
CA GLY A 176 -20.56 0.65 -4.03
C GLY A 176 -20.94 1.34 -2.72
N ALA A 177 -19.96 1.75 -1.90
CA ALA A 177 -20.25 2.56 -0.71
C ALA A 177 -21.03 3.83 -1.10
N THR A 178 -22.08 4.13 -0.34
CA THR A 178 -22.94 5.31 -0.63
C THR A 178 -22.22 6.61 -0.30
N HIS A 179 -21.49 6.62 0.81
CA HIS A 179 -20.69 7.77 1.21
C HIS A 179 -19.22 7.34 1.32
N VAL A 180 -18.42 7.81 0.37
CA VAL A 180 -16.96 7.70 0.39
C VAL A 180 -16.42 9.06 0.82
N ILE A 181 -15.98 9.16 2.07
CA ILE A 181 -15.58 10.41 2.72
C ILE A 181 -14.07 10.46 2.79
N ALA A 182 -13.46 11.36 2.01
CA ALA A 182 -12.01 11.55 2.00
C ALA A 182 -11.60 12.70 2.94
N VAL A 183 -10.60 12.45 3.78
CA VAL A 183 -10.09 13.43 4.75
C VAL A 183 -8.62 13.69 4.54
N ASP A 184 -8.26 14.91 4.18
CA ASP A 184 -6.86 15.35 4.05
C ASP A 184 -6.78 16.88 4.22
N PRO A 185 -5.79 17.44 4.95
CA PRO A 185 -5.65 18.89 5.08
C PRO A 185 -5.30 19.58 3.76
N VAL A 186 -4.69 18.87 2.80
CA VAL A 186 -4.23 19.43 1.53
C VAL A 186 -5.35 19.46 0.50
N GLU A 187 -5.67 20.63 -0.02
CA GLU A 187 -6.83 20.85 -0.90
C GLU A 187 -6.74 20.05 -2.21
N PHE A 188 -5.61 20.12 -2.92
CA PHE A 188 -5.48 19.40 -4.19
C PHE A 188 -5.67 17.88 -4.06
N LYS A 189 -5.31 17.29 -2.88
CA LYS A 189 -5.54 15.88 -2.62
C LYS A 189 -7.02 15.57 -2.44
N ARG A 190 -7.77 16.47 -1.80
CA ARG A 190 -9.23 16.35 -1.69
C ARG A 190 -9.92 16.48 -3.06
N GLU A 191 -9.46 17.39 -3.91
CA GLU A 191 -9.95 17.55 -5.29
C GLU A 191 -9.68 16.28 -6.11
N THR A 192 -8.45 15.74 -6.02
CA THR A 192 -8.09 14.46 -6.65
C THR A 192 -8.98 13.33 -6.14
N ALA A 193 -9.24 13.26 -4.83
CA ALA A 193 -10.14 12.25 -4.27
C ALA A 193 -11.55 12.35 -4.84
N SER A 194 -12.08 13.57 -4.99
CA SER A 194 -13.39 13.79 -5.61
C SER A 194 -13.44 13.28 -7.05
N SER A 195 -12.38 13.48 -7.83
CA SER A 195 -12.30 13.00 -9.21
C SER A 195 -12.18 11.47 -9.33
N LEU A 196 -11.75 10.80 -8.25
CA LEU A 196 -11.49 9.36 -8.21
C LEU A 196 -12.48 8.58 -7.34
N GLY A 197 -13.64 9.19 -6.99
CA GLY A 197 -14.76 8.47 -6.41
C GLY A 197 -15.14 8.85 -4.97
N ALA A 198 -14.46 9.83 -4.34
CA ALA A 198 -14.93 10.37 -3.09
C ALA A 198 -16.22 11.16 -3.31
N THR A 199 -17.26 10.86 -2.53
CA THR A 199 -18.54 11.58 -2.59
C THR A 199 -18.51 12.86 -1.77
N HIS A 200 -17.66 12.91 -0.73
CA HIS A 200 -17.47 14.05 0.16
C HIS A 200 -16.01 14.15 0.57
N THR A 201 -15.55 15.38 0.78
CA THR A 201 -14.18 15.65 1.23
C THR A 201 -14.17 16.66 2.35
N PHE A 202 -13.29 16.44 3.34
CA PHE A 202 -13.13 17.32 4.50
C PHE A 202 -11.64 17.56 4.79
N ALA A 203 -11.34 18.70 5.40
CA ALA A 203 -9.99 19.01 5.84
C ALA A 203 -9.65 18.33 7.18
N THR A 204 -10.66 18.05 8.01
CA THR A 204 -10.49 17.49 9.36
C THR A 204 -11.35 16.24 9.58
N MET A 205 -10.90 15.40 10.52
CA MET A 205 -11.68 14.22 10.93
C MET A 205 -12.97 14.60 11.69
N ASP A 206 -12.96 15.73 12.41
CA ASP A 206 -14.13 16.16 13.18
C ASP A 206 -15.31 16.51 12.25
N ASP A 207 -15.05 17.27 11.18
CA ASP A 207 -16.06 17.60 10.16
C ASP A 207 -16.57 16.35 9.45
N ALA A 208 -15.66 15.43 9.09
CA ALA A 208 -16.02 14.16 8.45
C ALA A 208 -16.88 13.27 9.37
N ALA A 209 -16.54 13.19 10.65
CA ALA A 209 -17.30 12.43 11.64
C ALA A 209 -18.68 13.06 11.92
N GLU A 210 -18.79 14.38 11.94
CA GLU A 210 -20.07 15.10 12.05
C GLU A 210 -20.95 14.80 10.85
N PHE A 211 -20.40 14.92 9.63
CA PHE A 211 -21.11 14.56 8.42
C PHE A 211 -21.56 13.10 8.42
N ALA A 212 -20.66 12.15 8.76
CA ALA A 212 -21.01 10.73 8.82
C ALA A 212 -22.18 10.49 9.78
N ARG A 213 -22.20 11.14 10.95
CA ARG A 213 -23.32 11.07 11.90
C ARG A 213 -24.61 11.65 11.32
N SER A 214 -24.51 12.77 10.59
CA SER A 214 -25.70 13.43 10.01
C SER A 214 -26.46 12.55 8.99
N VAL A 215 -25.72 11.72 8.23
CA VAL A 215 -26.27 10.83 7.19
C VAL A 215 -26.58 9.41 7.68
N THR A 216 -26.27 9.09 8.93
CA THR A 216 -26.43 7.75 9.53
C THR A 216 -27.28 7.75 10.80
N ASN A 217 -28.23 8.66 10.93
CA ASN A 217 -29.08 8.80 12.13
C ASN A 217 -28.27 8.90 13.46
N GLY A 218 -27.15 9.61 13.43
CA GLY A 218 -26.28 9.80 14.59
C GLY A 218 -25.33 8.64 14.87
N GLN A 219 -25.31 7.58 14.07
CA GLN A 219 -24.52 6.37 14.34
C GLN A 219 -23.02 6.54 14.02
N GLY A 220 -22.68 7.23 12.96
CA GLY A 220 -21.31 7.34 12.43
C GLY A 220 -21.01 6.38 11.27
N ALA A 221 -19.77 6.35 10.81
CA ALA A 221 -19.36 5.58 9.65
C ALA A 221 -19.35 4.05 9.92
N ASP A 222 -19.57 3.25 8.88
CA ASP A 222 -19.43 1.79 8.92
C ASP A 222 -17.99 1.37 9.11
N ALA A 223 -17.06 2.04 8.45
CA ALA A 223 -15.64 1.86 8.64
C ALA A 223 -14.87 3.19 8.48
N ALA A 224 -13.69 3.24 9.12
CA ALA A 224 -12.70 4.29 8.91
C ALA A 224 -11.35 3.66 8.60
N ILE A 225 -10.69 4.10 7.53
CA ILE A 225 -9.40 3.58 7.04
C ILE A 225 -8.34 4.64 7.29
N VAL A 226 -7.33 4.30 8.11
CA VAL A 226 -6.23 5.20 8.46
C VAL A 226 -5.05 4.95 7.54
N THR A 227 -4.77 5.92 6.66
CA THR A 227 -3.73 5.89 5.60
C THR A 227 -2.84 7.14 5.64
N THR A 228 -2.70 7.74 6.81
CA THR A 228 -1.81 8.90 7.02
C THR A 228 -0.34 8.55 6.73
N GLY A 229 0.47 9.55 6.33
CA GLY A 229 1.89 9.32 5.98
C GLY A 229 2.68 8.71 7.14
N VAL A 230 2.50 9.23 8.36
CA VAL A 230 3.07 8.68 9.60
C VAL A 230 1.92 8.42 10.56
N LEU A 231 1.80 7.17 11.02
CA LEU A 231 0.78 6.80 12.01
C LEU A 231 1.09 7.44 13.37
N LYS A 232 0.05 7.97 14.02
CA LYS A 232 0.09 8.42 15.41
C LYS A 232 -1.13 7.90 16.16
N THR A 233 -0.97 7.74 17.47
CA THR A 233 -2.02 7.28 18.39
C THR A 233 -3.36 8.02 18.19
N GLU A 234 -3.31 9.34 18.04
CA GLU A 234 -4.52 10.17 17.87
C GLU A 234 -5.29 9.88 16.57
N HIS A 235 -4.63 9.46 15.49
CA HIS A 235 -5.31 9.11 14.23
C HIS A 235 -6.26 7.93 14.43
N VAL A 236 -5.81 6.90 15.14
CA VAL A 236 -6.64 5.72 15.42
C VAL A 236 -7.76 6.07 16.39
N ALA A 237 -7.51 6.90 17.39
CA ALA A 237 -8.52 7.34 18.34
C ALA A 237 -9.63 8.16 17.65
N GLN A 238 -9.27 9.10 16.75
CA GLN A 238 -10.22 9.87 15.95
C GLN A 238 -11.06 8.97 15.05
N ALA A 239 -10.41 8.07 14.31
CA ALA A 239 -11.08 7.11 13.45
C ALA A 239 -12.05 6.21 14.26
N PHE A 240 -11.64 5.75 15.44
CA PHE A 240 -12.44 4.91 16.31
C PHE A 240 -13.67 5.64 16.88
N SER A 241 -13.56 6.93 17.17
CA SER A 241 -14.70 7.75 17.63
C SER A 241 -15.70 8.03 16.51
N ALA A 242 -15.26 8.03 15.25
CA ALA A 242 -16.10 8.34 14.09
C ALA A 242 -16.95 7.18 13.59
N ILE A 243 -16.60 5.93 13.97
CA ILE A 243 -17.32 4.74 13.52
C ILE A 243 -18.50 4.38 14.43
N ARG A 244 -19.52 3.77 13.85
CA ARG A 244 -20.72 3.28 14.51
C ARG A 244 -20.45 2.06 15.40
N LYS A 245 -21.46 1.62 16.15
CA LYS A 245 -21.49 0.29 16.80
C LYS A 245 -21.24 -0.79 15.74
N ALA A 246 -20.46 -1.81 16.11
CA ALA A 246 -20.00 -2.89 15.22
C ALA A 246 -19.21 -2.39 13.99
N GLY A 247 -18.79 -1.13 13.95
CA GLY A 247 -17.94 -0.58 12.91
C GLY A 247 -16.48 -1.04 13.03
N THR A 248 -15.68 -0.80 11.99
CA THR A 248 -14.29 -1.23 11.92
C THR A 248 -13.36 -0.06 11.62
N VAL A 249 -12.29 0.10 12.40
CA VAL A 249 -11.13 0.90 12.02
C VAL A 249 -10.12 -0.02 11.35
N VAL A 250 -9.73 0.31 10.12
CA VAL A 250 -8.62 -0.35 9.42
C VAL A 250 -7.37 0.51 9.54
N VAL A 251 -6.31 -0.04 10.11
CA VAL A 251 -5.03 0.63 10.28
C VAL A 251 -4.06 0.09 9.22
N THR A 252 -3.72 0.94 8.27
CA THR A 252 -2.82 0.63 7.15
C THR A 252 -1.57 1.51 7.17
N ALA A 253 -1.69 2.69 7.76
CA ALA A 253 -0.57 3.60 7.96
C ALA A 253 0.51 2.96 8.84
N VAL A 254 1.77 3.28 8.55
CA VAL A 254 2.93 2.88 9.33
C VAL A 254 3.45 4.11 10.08
N GLY A 255 3.95 3.91 11.28
CA GLY A 255 4.63 4.91 12.11
C GLY A 255 5.80 4.29 12.83
N ASN A 256 6.30 4.96 13.86
CA ASN A 256 7.35 4.43 14.71
C ASN A 256 6.93 3.07 15.30
N VAL A 257 7.87 2.12 15.40
CA VAL A 257 7.61 0.75 15.90
C VAL A 257 7.09 0.71 17.34
N GLU A 258 7.30 1.78 18.10
CA GLU A 258 6.81 1.91 19.50
C GLU A 258 5.44 2.60 19.57
N GLU A 259 4.86 3.03 18.42
CA GLU A 259 3.57 3.72 18.43
C GLU A 259 2.45 2.79 18.90
N GLU A 260 1.65 3.25 19.85
CA GLU A 260 0.59 2.45 20.48
C GLU A 260 -0.79 2.87 19.99
N VAL A 261 -1.71 1.92 19.94
CA VAL A 261 -3.13 2.19 19.70
C VAL A 261 -3.86 2.33 21.03
N ARG A 262 -4.49 3.49 21.27
CA ARG A 262 -5.22 3.79 22.50
C ARG A 262 -6.66 4.15 22.18
N VAL A 263 -7.60 3.34 22.67
CA VAL A 263 -9.04 3.53 22.50
C VAL A 263 -9.80 3.22 23.79
N PRO A 264 -11.02 3.79 23.98
CA PRO A 264 -11.86 3.47 25.14
C PRO A 264 -12.27 2.00 25.15
N ALA A 265 -11.82 1.22 26.14
CA ALA A 265 -12.15 -0.18 26.29
C ALA A 265 -13.67 -0.43 26.42
N PHE A 266 -14.40 0.50 27.04
CA PHE A 266 -15.87 0.44 27.13
C PHE A 266 -16.52 0.40 25.73
N GLU A 267 -16.13 1.30 24.83
CA GLU A 267 -16.70 1.34 23.47
C GLU A 267 -16.29 0.12 22.64
N LEU A 268 -15.03 -0.33 22.79
CA LEU A 268 -14.56 -1.53 22.12
C LEU A 268 -15.45 -2.75 22.48
N THR A 269 -15.76 -2.91 23.79
CA THR A 269 -16.53 -4.06 24.28
C THR A 269 -18.04 -3.87 24.08
N PHE A 270 -18.62 -2.79 24.62
CA PHE A 270 -20.07 -2.61 24.63
C PHE A 270 -20.67 -2.25 23.28
N PHE A 271 -19.87 -1.60 22.42
CA PHE A 271 -20.30 -1.25 21.06
C PHE A 271 -19.77 -2.23 20.02
N GLN A 272 -19.03 -3.26 20.44
CA GLN A 272 -18.44 -4.29 19.55
C GLN A 272 -17.66 -3.67 18.37
N LYS A 273 -17.03 -2.52 18.60
CA LYS A 273 -16.17 -1.89 17.61
C LYS A 273 -14.93 -2.75 17.38
N ARG A 274 -14.35 -2.68 16.18
CA ARG A 274 -13.18 -3.45 15.78
C ARG A 274 -12.04 -2.54 15.35
N ILE A 275 -10.80 -2.99 15.60
CA ILE A 275 -9.58 -2.39 15.03
C ILE A 275 -8.83 -3.53 14.36
N GLN A 276 -8.48 -3.35 13.10
CA GLN A 276 -7.80 -4.34 12.28
C GLN A 276 -6.61 -3.74 11.56
N GLY A 277 -5.41 -4.34 11.71
CA GLY A 277 -4.26 -4.03 10.88
C GLY A 277 -4.40 -4.62 9.48
N ALA A 278 -3.87 -3.94 8.46
CA ALA A 278 -4.01 -4.38 7.08
C ALA A 278 -2.69 -4.23 6.30
N LEU A 279 -1.77 -5.19 6.50
CA LEU A 279 -0.56 -5.29 5.68
C LEU A 279 -0.95 -5.56 4.23
N PHE A 280 -0.48 -4.72 3.29
CA PHE A 280 -0.84 -4.77 1.87
C PHE A 280 -2.37 -4.77 1.65
N GLY A 281 -3.12 -4.09 2.51
CA GLY A 281 -4.58 -4.06 2.43
C GLY A 281 -5.25 -5.42 2.60
N ALA A 282 -4.62 -6.37 3.33
CA ALA A 282 -5.05 -7.77 3.41
C ALA A 282 -5.19 -8.45 2.02
N SER A 283 -4.42 -8.00 1.02
CA SER A 283 -4.43 -8.53 -0.35
C SER A 283 -3.50 -9.73 -0.50
N SER A 284 -3.84 -10.64 -1.42
CA SER A 284 -2.99 -11.76 -1.84
C SER A 284 -2.27 -11.39 -3.14
N PRO A 285 -0.94 -11.15 -3.15
CA PRO A 285 -0.23 -10.60 -4.30
C PRO A 285 -0.50 -11.35 -5.62
N SER A 286 -0.40 -12.67 -5.62
CA SER A 286 -0.56 -13.46 -6.85
C SER A 286 -1.98 -13.48 -7.41
N ARG A 287 -3.00 -13.16 -6.60
CA ARG A 287 -4.40 -13.04 -7.01
C ARG A 287 -4.75 -11.60 -7.35
N ASP A 288 -4.41 -10.68 -6.44
CA ASP A 288 -4.97 -9.32 -6.47
C ASP A 288 -4.20 -8.39 -7.42
N ILE A 289 -2.90 -8.59 -7.62
CA ILE A 289 -2.13 -7.80 -8.59
C ILE A 289 -2.67 -8.00 -10.03
N PRO A 290 -2.80 -9.24 -10.55
CA PRO A 290 -3.39 -9.44 -11.88
C PRO A 290 -4.82 -8.93 -11.98
N TRP A 291 -5.62 -9.12 -10.92
CA TRP A 291 -7.01 -8.65 -10.90
C TRP A 291 -7.11 -7.12 -10.94
N MET A 292 -6.32 -6.41 -10.17
CA MET A 292 -6.30 -4.95 -10.21
C MET A 292 -5.83 -4.41 -11.57
N LEU A 293 -4.89 -5.09 -12.22
CA LEU A 293 -4.46 -4.72 -13.57
C LEU A 293 -5.56 -4.95 -14.62
N GLN A 294 -6.41 -5.98 -14.46
CA GLN A 294 -7.61 -6.15 -15.26
C GLN A 294 -8.63 -5.03 -15.03
N LEU A 295 -8.82 -4.59 -13.78
CA LEU A 295 -9.66 -3.43 -13.47
C LEU A 295 -9.10 -2.15 -14.11
N TYR A 296 -7.78 -1.97 -14.14
CA TYR A 296 -7.14 -0.86 -14.84
C TYR A 296 -7.40 -0.92 -16.35
N GLN A 297 -7.17 -2.07 -17.00
CA GLN A 297 -7.45 -2.26 -18.42
C GLN A 297 -8.93 -2.01 -18.78
N SER A 298 -9.84 -2.32 -17.88
CA SER A 298 -11.29 -2.07 -18.07
C SER A 298 -11.75 -0.66 -17.65
N GLY A 299 -10.83 0.21 -17.21
CA GLY A 299 -11.13 1.58 -16.78
C GLY A 299 -11.84 1.71 -15.42
N GLN A 300 -11.93 0.62 -14.65
CA GLN A 300 -12.55 0.60 -13.32
C GLN A 300 -11.57 0.97 -12.19
N LEU A 301 -10.27 0.83 -12.42
CA LEU A 301 -9.19 1.34 -11.59
C LEU A 301 -8.38 2.33 -12.42
N ARG A 302 -8.15 3.50 -11.89
CA ARG A 302 -7.44 4.58 -12.57
C ARG A 302 -6.04 4.70 -11.98
N LEU A 303 -5.01 4.48 -12.80
CA LEU A 303 -3.59 4.54 -12.40
C LEU A 303 -2.86 5.73 -13.04
N ASP A 304 -3.26 6.13 -14.24
CA ASP A 304 -2.60 7.21 -14.98
C ASP A 304 -2.64 8.53 -14.20
N GLU A 305 -3.78 8.86 -13.62
CA GLU A 305 -4.00 10.09 -12.88
C GLU A 305 -3.29 10.14 -11.53
N LEU A 306 -2.80 9.00 -11.06
CA LEU A 306 -2.02 8.94 -9.82
C LEU A 306 -0.60 9.46 -10.03
N ILE A 307 0.00 9.23 -11.20
CA ILE A 307 1.39 9.59 -11.48
C ILE A 307 1.47 11.07 -11.82
N THR A 308 1.83 11.87 -10.83
CA THR A 308 1.93 13.34 -11.02
C THR A 308 3.31 13.79 -11.48
N THR A 309 4.35 12.99 -11.22
CA THR A 309 5.72 13.32 -11.60
C THR A 309 6.53 12.04 -11.85
N THR A 310 7.38 12.07 -12.88
CA THR A 310 8.38 11.03 -13.14
C THR A 310 9.78 11.55 -12.86
N TYR A 311 10.68 10.67 -12.43
CA TYR A 311 12.06 10.97 -12.08
C TYR A 311 13.00 9.97 -12.76
N LYS A 312 14.27 10.34 -12.90
CA LYS A 312 15.35 9.39 -13.14
C LYS A 312 15.85 8.84 -11.81
N LEU A 313 16.56 7.72 -11.83
CA LEU A 313 17.13 7.13 -10.62
C LEU A 313 18.05 8.11 -9.86
N ASP A 314 18.86 8.88 -10.57
CA ASP A 314 19.75 9.88 -9.98
C ASP A 314 19.01 11.02 -9.26
N ASP A 315 17.73 11.25 -9.61
CA ASP A 315 16.88 12.30 -9.04
C ASP A 315 16.02 11.79 -7.85
N ILE A 316 16.29 10.59 -7.33
CA ILE A 316 15.48 9.95 -6.28
C ILE A 316 15.31 10.82 -5.03
N ASN A 317 16.38 11.53 -4.62
CA ASN A 317 16.33 12.43 -3.48
C ASN A 317 15.39 13.63 -3.70
N GLN A 318 15.32 14.14 -4.94
CA GLN A 318 14.35 15.17 -5.30
C GLN A 318 12.91 14.61 -5.25
N GLY A 319 12.71 13.37 -5.68
CA GLY A 319 11.42 12.69 -5.60
C GLY A 319 10.91 12.59 -4.16
N TYR A 320 11.75 12.23 -3.19
CA TYR A 320 11.40 12.22 -1.77
C TYR A 320 11.19 13.63 -1.21
N ALA A 321 11.99 14.62 -1.59
CA ALA A 321 11.77 15.99 -1.18
C ALA A 321 10.41 16.54 -1.65
N ASP A 322 10.00 16.20 -2.88
CA ASP A 322 8.68 16.59 -3.41
C ASP A 322 7.54 15.84 -2.73
N MET A 323 7.75 14.57 -2.34
CA MET A 323 6.79 13.79 -1.56
C MET A 323 6.58 14.39 -0.17
N HIS A 324 7.65 14.76 0.56
CA HIS A 324 7.57 15.44 1.86
C HIS A 324 6.90 16.81 1.76
N ALA A 325 7.14 17.53 0.69
CA ALA A 325 6.50 18.81 0.42
C ALA A 325 5.02 18.68 0.00
N GLY A 326 4.50 17.45 -0.10
CA GLY A 326 3.11 17.18 -0.49
C GLY A 326 2.77 17.57 -1.93
N LYS A 327 3.77 17.71 -2.82
CA LYS A 327 3.57 18.13 -4.21
C LYS A 327 3.07 17.01 -5.11
N ASN A 328 3.32 15.77 -4.76
CA ASN A 328 2.98 14.59 -5.56
C ASN A 328 1.84 13.78 -4.95
N MET A 329 0.98 13.22 -5.82
CA MET A 329 0.16 12.09 -5.43
C MET A 329 1.04 10.81 -5.46
N ARG A 330 1.66 10.53 -6.62
CA ARG A 330 2.67 9.48 -6.80
C ARG A 330 3.83 9.99 -7.66
N GLY A 331 5.05 9.75 -7.20
CA GLY A 331 6.27 9.87 -7.99
C GLY A 331 6.71 8.49 -8.49
N VAL A 332 7.20 8.41 -9.72
CA VAL A 332 7.67 7.16 -10.32
C VAL A 332 9.05 7.39 -10.96
N ILE A 333 10.01 6.52 -10.63
CA ILE A 333 11.29 6.42 -11.32
C ILE A 333 11.08 5.63 -12.60
N VAL A 334 11.59 6.15 -13.72
CA VAL A 334 11.59 5.48 -15.03
C VAL A 334 13.05 5.27 -15.46
N TYR A 335 13.39 4.03 -15.80
CA TYR A 335 14.74 3.57 -16.15
C TYR A 335 15.02 3.69 -17.66
#